data_7a3b79daad0b276c9d22b131cccdbd98
#
_entry.id   7a3b79daad0b276c9d22b131cccdbd98
#
_cell.length_a   1.000
_cell.length_b   1.000
_cell.length_c   1.000
_cell.angle_alpha   90.00
_cell.angle_beta   90.00
_cell.angle_gamma   90.00
#
_symmetry.space_group_name_H-M   'P 1'
#
loop_
_entity.id
_entity.type
_entity.pdbx_description
1 polymer ?
#
loop_
_entity_poly.entity_id
_entity_poly.type
_entity_poly.pdbx_seq_one_letter_code
_entity_poly.pdbx_strand_id
1 'polypeptide(L)'
;MRTMEIASLRATVVGAVVALVTACAGWATAVPLPEQDSFYAEPAGLAGLPNGTVLTSRAIEPESFLLPLPAQAWQVQYKTIDNHGAPRAYIATVLVPQQEWTGGGPRPLLSYQVAEDGVGSKCAPSYALRGGIDGVPSNAYTETGMIRFALQQGWALVVPDYQGPDSDLFGADGYVHGILDGVRAAKAFAPANVDPAAPIGMWGYSGGAQATAIAAQAQSAYAPDLRLAGVALGGIVADLEATMSGFSGGIAGGAAVVGLVGLNRSYPGADVAQYLNESGRGMLAASRADCLLDAAIAYPFLDAAALEAWPGSITNNTELSKVVRMASPLFRPGVPAVPVLLHHAVADEFAPIDSARALAGKYCAAGVPVQLVENPVGEHGTEGVVGLSTAVTYLADRFAAKPAANTCSNNGS
;
A
#
# COMPACT_ATOMS: atom_id res chain seq x y z
N MET A 1 34.76 -44.89 -31.28
CA MET A 1 34.99 -44.93 -29.81
C MET A 1 35.03 -43.55 -29.18
N ARG A 2 35.58 -42.49 -29.79
CA ARG A 2 35.63 -41.12 -29.16
C ARG A 2 34.25 -40.41 -29.00
N THR A 3 33.23 -40.72 -29.75
CA THR A 3 31.92 -40.06 -29.66
C THR A 3 31.02 -40.57 -28.54
N MET A 4 31.24 -41.80 -28.06
CA MET A 4 30.47 -42.38 -26.95
C MET A 4 30.96 -41.85 -25.55
N GLU A 5 32.24 -41.56 -25.40
CA GLU A 5 32.79 -41.06 -24.15
C GLU A 5 32.35 -39.60 -23.85
N ILE A 6 32.20 -38.77 -24.88
CA ILE A 6 31.73 -37.37 -24.72
C ILE A 6 30.26 -37.30 -24.33
N ALA A 7 29.43 -38.24 -24.81
CA ALA A 7 28.01 -38.28 -24.46
C ALA A 7 27.79 -38.73 -22.98
N SER A 8 28.61 -39.68 -22.50
CA SER A 8 28.54 -40.13 -21.10
C SER A 8 29.02 -39.07 -20.11
N LEU A 9 30.05 -38.31 -20.47
CA LEU A 9 30.57 -37.22 -19.59
C LEU A 9 29.55 -36.07 -19.48
N ARG A 10 28.83 -35.72 -20.54
CA ARG A 10 27.80 -34.70 -20.55
C ARG A 10 26.58 -35.10 -19.69
N ALA A 11 26.16 -36.36 -19.80
CA ALA A 11 25.05 -36.87 -18.98
C ALA A 11 25.40 -36.91 -17.48
N THR A 12 26.65 -37.23 -17.14
CA THR A 12 27.09 -37.25 -15.72
C THR A 12 27.23 -35.85 -15.15
N VAL A 13 27.69 -34.86 -15.93
CA VAL A 13 27.82 -33.46 -15.45
C VAL A 13 26.42 -32.82 -15.31
N VAL A 14 25.50 -33.05 -16.24
CA VAL A 14 24.12 -32.54 -16.10
C VAL A 14 23.39 -33.20 -14.93
N GLY A 15 23.56 -34.50 -14.72
CA GLY A 15 23.00 -35.20 -13.58
C GLY A 15 23.56 -34.71 -12.24
N ALA A 16 24.87 -34.42 -12.16
CA ALA A 16 25.51 -33.89 -10.96
C ALA A 16 25.09 -32.44 -10.67
N VAL A 17 24.90 -31.59 -11.68
CA VAL A 17 24.42 -30.21 -11.53
C VAL A 17 22.96 -30.20 -11.07
N VAL A 18 22.11 -31.05 -11.65
CA VAL A 18 20.70 -31.19 -11.22
C VAL A 18 20.62 -31.74 -9.79
N ALA A 19 21.44 -32.71 -9.42
CA ALA A 19 21.50 -33.25 -8.05
C ALA A 19 22.06 -32.26 -7.03
N LEU A 20 23.04 -31.39 -7.41
CA LEU A 20 23.54 -30.32 -6.55
C LEU A 20 22.51 -29.22 -6.35
N VAL A 21 21.74 -28.86 -7.38
CA VAL A 21 20.66 -27.85 -7.28
C VAL A 21 19.51 -28.37 -6.41
N THR A 22 19.19 -29.66 -6.49
CA THR A 22 18.19 -30.27 -5.60
C THR A 22 18.67 -30.53 -4.18
N ALA A 23 19.98 -30.71 -3.94
CA ALA A 23 20.54 -30.91 -2.59
C ALA A 23 20.81 -29.60 -1.85
N CYS A 24 20.98 -28.45 -2.56
CA CYS A 24 21.09 -27.12 -2.00
C CYS A 24 19.74 -26.42 -1.80
N ALA A 25 18.64 -26.97 -2.30
CA ALA A 25 17.31 -26.62 -1.87
C ALA A 25 17.10 -27.22 -0.46
N GLY A 26 17.82 -26.68 0.52
CA GLY A 26 17.41 -26.79 1.90
C GLY A 26 15.94 -26.37 1.92
N TRP A 27 15.11 -27.13 2.58
CA TRP A 27 13.67 -26.93 2.68
C TRP A 27 13.44 -25.57 3.34
N ALA A 28 13.44 -24.51 2.55
CA ALA A 28 12.84 -23.26 2.97
C ALA A 28 11.38 -23.62 3.21
N THR A 29 10.99 -23.72 4.46
CA THR A 29 9.58 -23.89 4.81
C THR A 29 8.87 -22.70 4.23
N ALA A 30 7.88 -22.96 3.35
CA ALA A 30 7.09 -21.90 2.76
C ALA A 30 6.56 -21.00 3.90
N VAL A 31 6.66 -19.68 3.71
CA VAL A 31 6.13 -18.72 4.68
C VAL A 31 4.64 -18.97 4.81
N PRO A 32 4.10 -19.28 6.02
CA PRO A 32 2.68 -19.55 6.17
C PRO A 32 1.88 -18.29 5.89
N LEU A 33 0.69 -18.46 5.31
CA LEU A 33 -0.28 -17.37 5.12
C LEU A 33 -0.61 -16.71 6.46
N PRO A 34 -0.95 -15.41 6.49
CA PRO A 34 -1.28 -14.71 7.74
C PRO A 34 -2.34 -15.42 8.58
N GLU A 35 -3.40 -15.97 7.98
CA GLU A 35 -4.44 -16.72 8.69
C GLU A 35 -3.99 -18.08 9.25
N GLN A 36 -2.83 -18.59 8.79
CA GLN A 36 -2.20 -19.83 9.27
C GLN A 36 -1.08 -19.58 10.27
N ASP A 37 -0.74 -18.32 10.53
CA ASP A 37 0.35 -17.89 11.38
C ASP A 37 -0.20 -17.28 12.68
N SER A 38 0.02 -17.95 13.80
CA SER A 38 -0.48 -17.52 15.11
C SER A 38 -0.01 -16.13 15.53
N PHE A 39 1.02 -15.58 14.90
CA PHE A 39 1.47 -14.20 15.15
C PHE A 39 0.42 -13.17 14.75
N TYR A 40 -0.44 -13.46 13.77
CA TYR A 40 -1.50 -12.57 13.32
C TYR A 40 -2.79 -12.71 14.14
N ALA A 41 -2.86 -13.69 15.05
CA ALA A 41 -4.06 -13.86 15.88
C ALA A 41 -4.26 -12.66 16.81
N GLU A 42 -5.49 -12.17 16.90
CA GLU A 42 -5.84 -11.06 17.79
C GLU A 42 -5.86 -11.52 19.25
N PRO A 43 -5.12 -10.82 20.15
CA PRO A 43 -5.21 -11.11 21.57
C PRO A 43 -6.51 -10.58 22.17
N ALA A 44 -6.94 -11.14 23.30
CA ALA A 44 -8.08 -10.63 24.05
C ALA A 44 -7.74 -9.31 24.76
N GLY A 45 -8.76 -8.53 25.12
CA GLY A 45 -8.61 -7.35 25.98
C GLY A 45 -8.17 -6.06 25.28
N LEU A 46 -8.29 -5.96 23.97
CA LEU A 46 -7.85 -4.79 23.18
C LEU A 46 -8.57 -3.48 23.55
N ALA A 47 -9.85 -3.55 23.96
CA ALA A 47 -10.69 -2.37 24.18
C ALA A 47 -10.14 -1.41 25.26
N GLY A 48 -9.40 -1.91 26.24
CA GLY A 48 -8.83 -1.11 27.33
C GLY A 48 -7.47 -0.48 27.03
N LEU A 49 -6.88 -0.78 25.87
CA LEU A 49 -5.54 -0.32 25.53
C LEU A 49 -5.56 0.95 24.69
N PRO A 50 -4.60 1.88 24.88
CA PRO A 50 -4.42 3.02 23.99
C PRO A 50 -4.11 2.58 22.57
N ASN A 51 -4.54 3.36 21.58
CA ASN A 51 -4.19 3.14 20.17
C ASN A 51 -2.67 3.31 19.98
N GLY A 52 -2.06 2.48 19.13
CA GLY A 52 -0.61 2.42 18.92
C GLY A 52 0.14 1.60 19.99
N THR A 53 -0.55 0.99 20.98
CA THR A 53 0.10 0.10 21.94
C THR A 53 0.68 -1.13 21.23
N VAL A 54 1.97 -1.38 21.40
CA VAL A 54 2.64 -2.60 20.91
C VAL A 54 2.16 -3.78 21.75
N LEU A 55 1.61 -4.80 21.09
CA LEU A 55 1.06 -6.01 21.71
C LEU A 55 2.09 -7.13 21.76
N THR A 56 2.72 -7.39 20.62
CA THR A 56 3.79 -8.36 20.46
C THR A 56 4.65 -8.00 19.26
N SER A 57 5.82 -8.64 19.15
CA SER A 57 6.71 -8.44 18.01
C SER A 57 7.54 -9.70 17.76
N ARG A 58 8.04 -9.83 16.53
CA ARG A 58 9.05 -10.82 16.15
C ARG A 58 10.06 -10.21 15.18
N ALA A 59 11.32 -10.59 15.29
CA ALA A 59 12.32 -10.28 14.27
C ALA A 59 12.04 -11.10 13.01
N ILE A 60 12.31 -10.51 11.85
CA ILE A 60 12.21 -11.16 10.53
C ILE A 60 13.44 -10.84 9.69
N GLU A 61 13.74 -11.69 8.73
CA GLU A 61 14.66 -11.39 7.64
C GLU A 61 13.85 -10.74 6.51
N PRO A 62 13.99 -9.43 6.27
CA PRO A 62 13.18 -8.75 5.30
C PRO A 62 13.67 -9.02 3.88
N GLU A 63 12.74 -9.33 2.97
CA GLU A 63 13.02 -9.68 1.59
C GLU A 63 12.29 -8.77 0.60
N SER A 64 12.88 -8.62 -0.58
CA SER A 64 12.33 -7.97 -1.74
C SER A 64 12.66 -8.80 -2.97
N PHE A 65 11.66 -9.39 -3.65
CA PHE A 65 11.88 -10.31 -4.76
C PHE A 65 12.91 -11.42 -4.44
N LEU A 66 12.77 -12.06 -3.29
CA LEU A 66 13.70 -13.09 -2.80
C LEU A 66 15.14 -12.57 -2.56
N LEU A 67 15.34 -11.27 -2.52
CA LEU A 67 16.61 -10.64 -2.20
C LEU A 67 16.53 -9.95 -0.83
N PRO A 68 17.49 -10.16 0.07
CA PRO A 68 17.50 -9.51 1.37
C PRO A 68 17.45 -7.98 1.26
N LEU A 69 16.67 -7.34 2.12
CA LEU A 69 16.73 -5.89 2.33
C LEU A 69 17.81 -5.57 3.36
N PRO A 70 18.64 -4.52 3.18
CA PRO A 70 19.74 -4.19 4.08
C PRO A 70 19.26 -3.47 5.34
N ALA A 71 18.38 -4.12 6.11
CA ALA A 71 17.78 -3.57 7.31
C ALA A 71 17.64 -4.65 8.40
N GLN A 72 17.66 -4.23 9.66
CA GLN A 72 17.04 -4.99 10.73
C GLN A 72 15.54 -4.79 10.63
N ALA A 73 14.75 -5.85 10.79
CA ALA A 73 13.31 -5.76 10.63
C ALA A 73 12.53 -6.56 11.67
N TRP A 74 11.37 -6.06 11.98
CA TRP A 74 10.42 -6.70 12.90
C TRP A 74 9.01 -6.56 12.36
N GLN A 75 8.22 -7.60 12.53
CA GLN A 75 6.77 -7.47 12.54
C GLN A 75 6.33 -7.07 13.94
N VAL A 76 5.51 -6.04 14.01
CA VAL A 76 5.00 -5.48 15.26
C VAL A 76 3.49 -5.54 15.19
N GLN A 77 2.87 -6.29 16.09
CA GLN A 77 1.42 -6.26 16.27
C GLN A 77 1.07 -5.12 17.21
N TYR A 78 0.12 -4.28 16.84
CA TYR A 78 -0.28 -3.11 17.62
C TYR A 78 -1.80 -2.96 17.67
N LYS A 79 -2.26 -2.37 18.77
CA LYS A 79 -3.68 -2.04 18.98
C LYS A 79 -4.07 -0.83 18.14
N THR A 80 -5.18 -0.96 17.43
CA THR A 80 -5.84 0.12 16.71
C THR A 80 -7.36 -0.05 16.77
N ILE A 81 -8.10 0.65 15.90
CA ILE A 81 -9.54 0.46 15.66
C ILE A 81 -9.77 0.30 14.16
N ASP A 82 -10.76 -0.51 13.79
CA ASP A 82 -11.08 -0.78 12.39
C ASP A 82 -11.91 0.34 11.74
N ASN A 83 -12.40 0.09 10.53
CA ASN A 83 -13.26 1.01 9.77
C ASN A 83 -14.61 1.30 10.46
N HIS A 84 -15.01 0.49 11.42
CA HIS A 84 -16.27 0.61 12.16
C HIS A 84 -16.09 1.05 13.61
N GLY A 85 -14.85 1.37 14.03
CA GLY A 85 -14.50 1.80 15.38
C GLY A 85 -14.33 0.66 16.39
N ALA A 86 -14.31 -0.61 15.96
CA ALA A 86 -14.06 -1.73 16.83
C ALA A 86 -12.56 -1.88 17.14
N PRO A 87 -12.19 -2.20 18.40
CA PRO A 87 -10.79 -2.45 18.77
C PRO A 87 -10.23 -3.66 18.03
N ARG A 88 -9.08 -3.50 17.34
CA ARG A 88 -8.42 -4.55 16.56
C ARG A 88 -6.90 -4.55 16.80
N ALA A 89 -6.27 -5.63 16.36
CA ALA A 89 -4.81 -5.74 16.29
C ALA A 89 -4.36 -5.77 14.83
N TYR A 90 -3.59 -4.74 14.42
CA TYR A 90 -2.99 -4.67 13.08
C TYR A 90 -1.51 -5.02 13.15
N ILE A 91 -0.90 -5.29 12.01
CA ILE A 91 0.53 -5.57 11.89
C ILE A 91 1.19 -4.41 11.15
N ALA A 92 2.42 -4.07 11.55
CA ALA A 92 3.31 -3.25 10.77
C ALA A 92 4.68 -3.92 10.67
N THR A 93 5.34 -3.78 9.52
CA THR A 93 6.76 -4.12 9.41
C THR A 93 7.59 -2.87 9.68
N VAL A 94 8.44 -2.92 10.71
CA VAL A 94 9.37 -1.86 11.06
C VAL A 94 10.75 -2.26 10.57
N LEU A 95 11.38 -1.39 9.75
CA LEU A 95 12.71 -1.62 9.17
C LEU A 95 13.66 -0.51 9.57
N VAL A 96 14.84 -0.88 10.05
CA VAL A 96 15.90 0.06 10.42
C VAL A 96 17.14 -0.28 9.61
N PRO A 97 17.67 0.64 8.75
CA PRO A 97 18.86 0.38 7.97
C PRO A 97 20.04 -0.07 8.87
N GLN A 98 20.79 -1.07 8.40
CA GLN A 98 21.98 -1.55 9.12
C GLN A 98 23.10 -0.50 9.19
N GLN A 99 23.15 0.40 8.19
CA GLN A 99 24.11 1.49 8.21
C GLN A 99 23.74 2.55 9.26
N GLU A 100 24.74 3.13 9.90
CA GLU A 100 24.55 4.25 10.81
C GLU A 100 23.96 5.47 10.08
N TRP A 101 23.10 6.23 10.79
CA TRP A 101 22.60 7.51 10.29
C TRP A 101 23.70 8.56 10.37
N THR A 102 24.03 9.14 9.21
CA THR A 102 25.07 10.17 9.09
C THR A 102 24.50 11.57 8.73
N GLY A 103 23.18 11.67 8.62
CA GLY A 103 22.50 12.95 8.37
C GLY A 103 22.43 13.85 9.60
N GLY A 104 22.02 15.09 9.42
CA GLY A 104 21.82 16.01 10.53
C GLY A 104 20.59 15.66 11.36
N GLY A 105 20.71 15.76 12.70
CA GLY A 105 19.61 15.48 13.63
C GLY A 105 19.25 14.02 13.75
N PRO A 106 18.08 13.70 14.35
CA PRO A 106 17.59 12.34 14.50
C PRO A 106 17.33 11.66 13.14
N ARG A 107 17.52 10.32 13.09
CA ARG A 107 17.17 9.51 11.92
C ARG A 107 15.68 9.68 11.62
N PRO A 108 15.30 10.06 10.38
CA PRO A 108 13.90 10.19 10.00
C PRO A 108 13.15 8.84 10.08
N LEU A 109 11.85 8.91 10.38
CA LEU A 109 10.91 7.81 10.25
C LEU A 109 10.01 8.06 9.05
N LEU A 110 10.02 7.16 8.09
CA LEU A 110 9.10 7.17 6.95
C LEU A 110 7.99 6.15 7.17
N SER A 111 6.73 6.61 7.20
CA SER A 111 5.58 5.73 7.06
C SER A 111 5.31 5.51 5.57
N TYR A 112 5.53 4.28 5.11
CA TYR A 112 5.35 3.91 3.70
C TYR A 112 4.10 3.04 3.56
N GLN A 113 3.14 3.51 2.77
CA GLN A 113 1.91 2.80 2.47
C GLN A 113 2.05 2.10 1.13
N VAL A 114 2.23 0.79 1.17
CA VAL A 114 2.18 -0.07 -0.01
C VAL A 114 0.75 -0.09 -0.55
N ALA A 115 0.56 -0.10 -1.86
CA ALA A 115 -0.74 -0.41 -2.46
C ALA A 115 -1.08 -1.88 -2.19
N GLU A 116 -1.74 -2.17 -1.07
CA GLU A 116 -2.18 -3.54 -0.75
C GLU A 116 -3.16 -4.06 -1.79
N ASP A 117 -4.10 -3.21 -2.19
CA ASP A 117 -5.06 -3.40 -3.28
C ASP A 117 -5.57 -4.84 -3.38
N GLY A 118 -6.03 -5.37 -2.27
CA GLY A 118 -6.44 -6.76 -2.19
C GLY A 118 -7.47 -7.01 -1.10
N VAL A 119 -8.14 -8.15 -1.21
CA VAL A 119 -9.17 -8.58 -0.26
C VAL A 119 -8.81 -9.91 0.39
N GLY A 120 -7.55 -10.32 0.29
CA GLY A 120 -6.98 -11.51 0.92
C GLY A 120 -5.78 -11.18 1.80
N SER A 121 -5.59 -11.92 2.87
CA SER A 121 -4.47 -11.75 3.80
C SER A 121 -3.10 -11.91 3.13
N LYS A 122 -3.02 -12.68 2.03
CA LYS A 122 -1.80 -12.84 1.22
C LYS A 122 -1.35 -11.55 0.52
N CYS A 123 -2.23 -10.54 0.44
CA CYS A 123 -1.91 -9.25 -0.17
C CYS A 123 -1.19 -8.31 0.82
N ALA A 124 -1.18 -8.65 2.11
CA ALA A 124 -0.60 -7.82 3.16
C ALA A 124 0.91 -7.59 2.97
N PRO A 125 1.39 -6.33 3.11
CA PRO A 125 2.81 -6.01 3.03
C PRO A 125 3.68 -6.81 4.00
N SER A 126 3.20 -7.06 5.21
CA SER A 126 3.94 -7.84 6.20
C SER A 126 4.19 -9.29 5.77
N TYR A 127 3.27 -9.88 4.99
CA TYR A 127 3.46 -11.21 4.42
C TYR A 127 4.52 -11.19 3.31
N ALA A 128 4.41 -10.25 2.37
CA ALA A 128 5.32 -10.12 1.25
C ALA A 128 6.77 -9.78 1.71
N LEU A 129 6.92 -8.87 2.68
CA LEU A 129 8.23 -8.41 3.17
C LEU A 129 9.03 -9.49 3.94
N ARG A 130 8.45 -10.62 4.26
CA ARG A 130 9.16 -11.79 4.82
C ARG A 130 9.27 -12.95 3.81
N GLY A 131 9.12 -12.66 2.52
CA GLY A 131 9.23 -13.65 1.45
C GLY A 131 7.99 -14.51 1.23
N GLY A 132 6.84 -14.09 1.74
CA GLY A 132 5.58 -14.81 1.57
C GLY A 132 5.01 -14.63 0.16
N ILE A 133 4.88 -15.69 -0.61
CA ILE A 133 4.28 -15.72 -1.95
C ILE A 133 3.22 -16.83 -1.98
N ASP A 134 2.02 -16.47 -2.43
CA ASP A 134 0.95 -17.43 -2.72
C ASP A 134 0.31 -17.12 -4.06
N GLY A 135 0.61 -17.92 -5.06
CA GLY A 135 0.18 -17.71 -6.45
C GLY A 135 0.86 -16.51 -7.13
N VAL A 136 0.07 -15.52 -7.55
CA VAL A 136 0.58 -14.31 -8.17
C VAL A 136 1.14 -13.39 -7.08
N PRO A 137 2.35 -12.81 -7.26
CA PRO A 137 2.88 -11.85 -6.29
C PRO A 137 1.93 -10.65 -6.11
N SER A 138 1.72 -10.24 -4.85
CA SER A 138 0.93 -9.02 -4.56
C SER A 138 1.66 -7.74 -4.99
N ASN A 139 0.95 -6.62 -5.06
CA ASN A 139 1.54 -5.31 -5.36
C ASN A 139 2.69 -4.94 -4.42
N ALA A 140 2.69 -5.46 -3.18
CA ALA A 140 3.78 -5.24 -2.25
C ALA A 140 5.14 -5.62 -2.84
N TYR A 141 5.22 -6.63 -3.70
CA TYR A 141 6.47 -7.00 -4.38
C TYR A 141 6.90 -5.93 -5.38
N THR A 142 5.99 -5.32 -6.13
CA THR A 142 6.34 -4.30 -7.13
C THR A 142 6.89 -3.03 -6.47
N GLU A 143 6.47 -2.73 -5.25
CA GLU A 143 6.87 -1.54 -4.50
C GLU A 143 8.08 -1.75 -3.58
N THR A 144 8.60 -2.96 -3.47
CA THR A 144 9.80 -3.22 -2.66
C THR A 144 11.04 -2.44 -3.13
N GLY A 145 11.06 -2.04 -4.41
CA GLY A 145 12.09 -1.13 -4.95
C GLY A 145 12.06 0.25 -4.26
N MET A 146 10.86 0.78 -3.99
CA MET A 146 10.67 2.08 -3.30
C MET A 146 11.10 1.96 -1.83
N ILE A 147 10.75 0.86 -1.16
CA ILE A 147 11.19 0.56 0.22
C ILE A 147 12.72 0.48 0.27
N ARG A 148 13.35 -0.27 -0.65
CA ARG A 148 14.81 -0.39 -0.74
C ARG A 148 15.47 0.98 -0.93
N PHE A 149 14.91 1.81 -1.82
CA PHE A 149 15.46 3.14 -2.11
C PHE A 149 15.36 4.08 -0.90
N ALA A 150 14.27 4.03 -0.15
CA ALA A 150 14.10 4.76 1.11
C ALA A 150 15.11 4.29 2.19
N LEU A 151 15.32 2.97 2.33
CA LEU A 151 16.32 2.42 3.22
C LEU A 151 17.74 2.86 2.85
N GLN A 152 18.06 2.99 1.56
CA GLN A 152 19.36 3.51 1.08
C GLN A 152 19.61 4.97 1.46
N GLN A 153 18.53 5.76 1.71
CA GLN A 153 18.68 7.10 2.27
C GLN A 153 19.04 7.07 3.77
N GLY A 154 19.05 5.91 4.39
CA GLY A 154 19.30 5.76 5.82
C GLY A 154 18.08 5.99 6.72
N TRP A 155 16.87 6.12 6.17
CA TRP A 155 15.65 6.34 6.94
C TRP A 155 15.15 5.05 7.57
N ALA A 156 14.61 5.13 8.78
CA ALA A 156 13.81 4.06 9.35
C ALA A 156 12.43 4.06 8.69
N LEU A 157 11.84 2.89 8.50
CA LEU A 157 10.52 2.76 7.87
C LEU A 157 9.54 2.04 8.81
N VAL A 158 8.28 2.42 8.72
CA VAL A 158 7.14 1.64 9.16
C VAL A 158 6.22 1.40 7.97
N VAL A 159 5.92 0.13 7.70
CA VAL A 159 5.06 -0.33 6.61
C VAL A 159 3.87 -1.05 7.26
N PRO A 160 2.74 -0.37 7.50
CA PRO A 160 1.56 -0.97 8.12
C PRO A 160 0.75 -1.78 7.11
N ASP A 161 0.16 -2.89 7.56
CA ASP A 161 -0.94 -3.57 6.90
C ASP A 161 -2.22 -2.79 7.21
N TYR A 162 -2.44 -1.67 6.52
CA TYR A 162 -3.46 -0.69 6.90
C TYR A 162 -4.89 -1.11 6.54
N GLN A 163 -5.05 -2.14 5.71
CA GLN A 163 -6.36 -2.77 5.47
C GLN A 163 -6.77 -3.71 6.62
N GLY A 164 -5.84 -3.99 7.52
CA GLY A 164 -6.08 -4.79 8.71
C GLY A 164 -6.31 -6.29 8.44
N PRO A 165 -6.62 -7.06 9.49
CA PRO A 165 -6.73 -8.51 9.41
C PRO A 165 -7.88 -9.00 8.49
N ASP A 166 -8.89 -8.17 8.27
CA ASP A 166 -10.03 -8.51 7.40
C ASP A 166 -9.82 -8.04 5.95
N SER A 167 -8.66 -7.44 5.63
CA SER A 167 -8.35 -6.87 4.30
C SER A 167 -9.46 -5.94 3.81
N ASP A 168 -9.76 -4.91 4.62
CA ASP A 168 -10.84 -3.93 4.38
C ASP A 168 -10.42 -2.92 3.30
N LEU A 169 -10.32 -3.38 2.04
CA LEU A 169 -10.03 -2.53 0.90
C LEU A 169 -11.09 -1.41 0.81
N PHE A 170 -10.61 -0.17 0.72
CA PHE A 170 -11.38 1.07 0.76
C PHE A 170 -12.01 1.42 2.12
N GLY A 171 -11.66 0.72 3.18
CA GLY A 171 -12.04 1.04 4.56
C GLY A 171 -11.37 2.32 5.07
N ALA A 172 -11.87 3.48 4.62
CA ALA A 172 -11.15 4.75 4.73
C ALA A 172 -10.83 5.19 6.16
N ASP A 173 -11.72 4.96 7.13
CA ASP A 173 -11.44 5.28 8.53
C ASP A 173 -10.46 4.27 9.15
N GLY A 174 -10.54 2.98 8.75
CA GLY A 174 -9.54 1.97 9.09
C GLY A 174 -8.13 2.35 8.61
N TYR A 175 -8.01 2.95 7.42
CA TYR A 175 -6.74 3.46 6.90
C TYR A 175 -6.14 4.54 7.79
N VAL A 176 -6.96 5.51 8.22
CA VAL A 176 -6.51 6.55 9.17
C VAL A 176 -5.94 5.93 10.42
N HIS A 177 -6.70 5.01 11.01
CA HIS A 177 -6.36 4.41 12.29
C HIS A 177 -5.13 3.51 12.15
N GLY A 178 -5.15 2.57 11.22
CA GLY A 178 -4.06 1.61 11.00
C GLY A 178 -2.73 2.30 10.70
N ILE A 179 -2.72 3.30 9.82
CA ILE A 179 -1.50 4.02 9.44
C ILE A 179 -0.95 4.83 10.62
N LEU A 180 -1.76 5.69 11.22
CA LEU A 180 -1.28 6.62 12.24
C LEU A 180 -0.94 5.90 13.57
N ASP A 181 -1.69 4.87 13.94
CA ASP A 181 -1.37 4.05 15.10
C ASP A 181 -0.15 3.14 14.85
N GLY A 182 0.07 2.70 13.61
CA GLY A 182 1.29 2.03 13.19
C GLY A 182 2.53 2.91 13.37
N VAL A 183 2.44 4.21 13.06
CA VAL A 183 3.51 5.18 13.32
C VAL A 183 3.75 5.33 14.83
N ARG A 184 2.68 5.43 15.65
CA ARG A 184 2.79 5.47 17.12
C ARG A 184 3.48 4.22 17.65
N ALA A 185 3.07 3.04 17.16
CA ALA A 185 3.67 1.77 17.55
C ALA A 185 5.16 1.71 17.18
N ALA A 186 5.54 2.12 15.97
CA ALA A 186 6.95 2.15 15.55
C ALA A 186 7.81 3.08 16.42
N LYS A 187 7.27 4.25 16.80
CA LYS A 187 7.95 5.19 17.71
C LYS A 187 8.09 4.64 19.14
N ALA A 188 7.11 3.87 19.61
CA ALA A 188 7.12 3.26 20.93
C ALA A 188 7.92 1.95 20.99
N PHE A 189 8.26 1.37 19.84
CA PHE A 189 8.92 0.08 19.75
C PHE A 189 10.41 0.19 20.04
N ALA A 190 10.82 -0.11 21.27
CA ALA A 190 12.19 0.06 21.75
C ALA A 190 13.29 -0.55 20.84
N PRO A 191 13.13 -1.76 20.25
CA PRO A 191 14.18 -2.31 19.38
C PRO A 191 14.46 -1.47 18.12
N ALA A 192 13.50 -0.72 17.60
CA ALA A 192 13.71 0.18 16.46
C ALA A 192 14.48 1.45 16.84
N ASN A 193 14.53 1.79 18.11
CA ASN A 193 15.24 2.94 18.67
C ASN A 193 14.96 4.26 17.90
N VAL A 194 13.69 4.48 17.57
CA VAL A 194 13.26 5.71 16.89
C VAL A 194 13.31 6.86 17.89
N ASP A 195 14.08 7.90 17.58
CA ASP A 195 14.16 9.10 18.42
C ASP A 195 12.77 9.77 18.53
N PRO A 196 12.32 10.17 19.73
CA PRO A 196 11.05 10.88 19.91
C PRO A 196 10.94 12.16 19.06
N ALA A 197 12.07 12.83 18.76
CA ALA A 197 12.14 14.03 17.95
C ALA A 197 12.34 13.74 16.44
N ALA A 198 12.40 12.47 16.01
CA ALA A 198 12.57 12.11 14.61
C ALA A 198 11.50 12.77 13.74
N PRO A 199 11.89 13.43 12.63
CA PRO A 199 10.92 13.93 11.66
C PRO A 199 10.21 12.75 11.00
N ILE A 200 8.89 12.86 10.80
CA ILE A 200 8.05 11.81 10.22
C ILE A 200 7.63 12.24 8.83
N GLY A 201 7.89 11.40 7.83
CA GLY A 201 7.33 11.55 6.49
C GLY A 201 6.29 10.48 6.21
N MET A 202 5.40 10.73 5.27
CA MET A 202 4.49 9.73 4.74
C MET A 202 4.66 9.63 3.23
N TRP A 203 4.63 8.42 2.69
CA TRP A 203 4.74 8.19 1.26
C TRP A 203 3.94 6.96 0.85
N GLY A 204 3.23 7.07 -0.27
CA GLY A 204 2.57 5.95 -0.93
C GLY A 204 2.49 6.16 -2.43
N TYR A 205 2.27 5.06 -3.14
CA TYR A 205 2.02 5.03 -4.58
C TYR A 205 0.65 4.40 -4.85
N SER A 206 -0.06 4.85 -5.92
CA SER A 206 -1.34 4.25 -6.34
C SER A 206 -2.37 4.18 -5.20
N GLY A 207 -2.92 3.00 -4.90
CA GLY A 207 -3.78 2.76 -3.73
C GLY A 207 -3.11 3.09 -2.40
N GLY A 208 -1.78 2.91 -2.29
CA GLY A 208 -1.00 3.35 -1.14
C GLY A 208 -0.96 4.87 -1.00
N ALA A 209 -0.92 5.63 -2.11
CA ALA A 209 -1.05 7.09 -2.08
C ALA A 209 -2.47 7.53 -1.67
N GLN A 210 -3.51 6.80 -2.09
CA GLN A 210 -4.88 7.02 -1.61
C GLN A 210 -4.95 6.91 -0.08
N ALA A 211 -4.45 5.81 0.48
CA ALA A 211 -4.43 5.57 1.92
C ALA A 211 -3.59 6.62 2.67
N THR A 212 -2.43 6.98 2.12
CA THR A 212 -1.56 8.04 2.64
C THR A 212 -2.28 9.39 2.69
N ALA A 213 -2.96 9.77 1.62
CA ALA A 213 -3.70 11.04 1.55
C ALA A 213 -4.85 11.07 2.57
N ILE A 214 -5.62 9.98 2.68
CA ILE A 214 -6.72 9.83 3.65
C ILE A 214 -6.19 9.98 5.08
N ALA A 215 -5.10 9.30 5.42
CA ALA A 215 -4.49 9.39 6.75
C ALA A 215 -3.94 10.80 7.03
N ALA A 216 -3.27 11.43 6.05
CA ALA A 216 -2.73 12.77 6.19
C ALA A 216 -3.81 13.84 6.35
N GLN A 217 -4.96 13.69 5.68
CA GLN A 217 -6.12 14.60 5.84
C GLN A 217 -6.72 14.55 7.25
N ALA A 218 -6.68 13.40 7.90
CA ALA A 218 -7.25 13.20 9.23
C ALA A 218 -6.23 13.38 10.36
N GLN A 219 -4.92 13.46 10.05
CA GLN A 219 -3.84 13.38 11.03
C GLN A 219 -3.95 14.45 12.14
N SER A 220 -4.23 15.70 11.81
CA SER A 220 -4.31 16.79 12.80
C SER A 220 -5.44 16.59 13.80
N ALA A 221 -6.52 15.91 13.42
CA ALA A 221 -7.65 15.61 14.29
C ALA A 221 -7.45 14.30 15.07
N TYR A 222 -6.94 13.24 14.42
CA TYR A 222 -6.83 11.92 15.03
C TYR A 222 -5.52 11.71 15.80
N ALA A 223 -4.42 12.21 15.25
CA ALA A 223 -3.08 11.99 15.80
C ALA A 223 -2.26 13.30 15.90
N PRO A 224 -2.73 14.31 16.65
CA PRO A 224 -2.02 15.59 16.79
C PRO A 224 -0.66 15.47 17.48
N ASP A 225 -0.39 14.36 18.13
CA ASP A 225 0.88 13.98 18.74
C ASP A 225 1.96 13.61 17.70
N LEU A 226 1.58 13.23 16.48
CA LEU A 226 2.50 12.91 15.39
C LEU A 226 2.83 14.19 14.59
N ARG A 227 4.10 14.59 14.58
CA ARG A 227 4.56 15.77 13.83
C ARG A 227 5.08 15.35 12.47
N LEU A 228 4.23 15.43 11.46
CA LEU A 228 4.63 15.17 10.09
C LEU A 228 5.51 16.31 9.56
N ALA A 229 6.52 15.98 8.75
CA ALA A 229 7.37 16.92 8.03
C ALA A 229 6.88 17.15 6.59
N GLY A 230 6.26 16.17 5.98
CA GLY A 230 5.70 16.24 4.63
C GLY A 230 5.11 14.91 4.17
N VAL A 231 4.38 14.98 3.07
CA VAL A 231 3.66 13.85 2.47
C VAL A 231 3.99 13.77 0.98
N ALA A 232 4.31 12.58 0.46
CA ALA A 232 4.51 12.33 -0.96
C ALA A 232 3.46 11.35 -1.48
N LEU A 233 2.81 11.69 -2.59
CA LEU A 233 1.71 10.97 -3.20
C LEU A 233 2.02 10.74 -4.68
N GLY A 234 2.28 9.49 -5.07
CA GLY A 234 2.57 9.15 -6.46
C GLY A 234 1.43 8.39 -7.12
N GLY A 235 1.09 8.69 -8.39
CA GLY A 235 0.06 7.96 -9.13
C GLY A 235 -1.26 7.80 -8.37
N ILE A 236 -1.67 8.84 -7.63
CA ILE A 236 -2.70 8.74 -6.60
C ILE A 236 -4.09 8.42 -7.14
N VAL A 237 -4.78 7.45 -6.52
CA VAL A 237 -6.22 7.22 -6.64
C VAL A 237 -6.97 8.30 -5.86
N ALA A 238 -7.09 9.50 -6.44
CA ALA A 238 -7.74 10.64 -5.79
C ALA A 238 -9.27 10.56 -5.86
N ASP A 239 -9.81 10.02 -6.95
CA ASP A 239 -11.22 9.74 -7.21
C ASP A 239 -11.36 8.25 -7.56
N LEU A 240 -11.94 7.48 -6.64
CA LEU A 240 -12.09 6.04 -6.81
C LEU A 240 -13.07 5.68 -7.95
N GLU A 241 -14.12 6.49 -8.16
CA GLU A 241 -15.10 6.24 -9.24
C GLU A 241 -14.42 6.38 -10.62
N ALA A 242 -13.64 7.45 -10.80
CA ALA A 242 -12.88 7.66 -12.02
C ALA A 242 -11.86 6.53 -12.26
N THR A 243 -11.17 6.07 -11.22
CA THR A 243 -10.21 4.97 -11.29
C THR A 243 -10.89 3.64 -11.63
N MET A 244 -11.99 3.29 -10.96
CA MET A 244 -12.72 2.05 -11.27
C MET A 244 -13.26 2.06 -12.71
N SER A 245 -13.68 3.23 -13.21
CA SER A 245 -14.08 3.40 -14.61
C SER A 245 -12.89 3.20 -15.58
N GLY A 246 -11.70 3.65 -15.20
CA GLY A 246 -10.46 3.47 -15.99
C GLY A 246 -10.05 2.00 -16.14
N PHE A 247 -10.33 1.15 -15.16
CA PHE A 247 -10.06 -0.29 -15.27
C PHE A 247 -11.04 -1.01 -16.22
N SER A 248 -12.31 -0.54 -16.30
CA SER A 248 -13.38 -1.24 -17.01
C SER A 248 -13.07 -1.40 -18.50
N GLY A 249 -13.15 -2.64 -19.00
CA GLY A 249 -12.84 -2.99 -20.40
C GLY A 249 -11.34 -3.00 -20.75
N GLY A 250 -10.46 -2.57 -19.85
CA GLY A 250 -9.01 -2.58 -20.01
C GLY A 250 -8.37 -3.90 -19.62
N ILE A 251 -7.05 -4.00 -19.81
CA ILE A 251 -6.27 -5.21 -19.46
C ILE A 251 -6.39 -5.58 -17.98
N ALA A 252 -6.61 -4.59 -17.11
CA ALA A 252 -6.82 -4.75 -15.68
C ALA A 252 -8.30 -4.74 -15.27
N GLY A 253 -9.24 -5.04 -16.18
CA GLY A 253 -10.67 -5.00 -15.93
C GLY A 253 -11.13 -5.79 -14.70
N GLY A 254 -10.46 -6.90 -14.39
CA GLY A 254 -10.72 -7.68 -13.19
C GLY A 254 -10.48 -6.95 -11.86
N ALA A 255 -9.69 -5.88 -11.85
CA ALA A 255 -9.51 -5.03 -10.66
C ALA A 255 -10.84 -4.47 -10.13
N ALA A 256 -11.82 -4.24 -11.02
CA ALA A 256 -13.16 -3.83 -10.63
C ALA A 256 -13.85 -4.85 -9.72
N VAL A 257 -13.62 -6.16 -9.92
CA VAL A 257 -14.19 -7.22 -9.06
C VAL A 257 -13.65 -7.12 -7.65
N VAL A 258 -12.32 -6.99 -7.49
CA VAL A 258 -11.68 -6.81 -6.18
C VAL A 258 -12.18 -5.53 -5.51
N GLY A 259 -12.34 -4.45 -6.29
CA GLY A 259 -12.94 -3.20 -5.81
C GLY A 259 -14.35 -3.38 -5.26
N LEU A 260 -15.22 -4.13 -5.96
CA LEU A 260 -16.57 -4.44 -5.52
C LEU A 260 -16.59 -5.31 -4.26
N VAL A 261 -15.67 -6.32 -4.16
CA VAL A 261 -15.50 -7.12 -2.93
C VAL A 261 -15.11 -6.23 -1.77
N GLY A 262 -14.12 -5.33 -1.97
CA GLY A 262 -13.65 -4.39 -0.97
C GLY A 262 -14.78 -3.48 -0.46
N LEU A 263 -15.52 -2.84 -1.36
CA LEU A 263 -16.67 -1.99 -1.00
C LEU A 263 -17.74 -2.76 -0.22
N ASN A 264 -18.06 -4.00 -0.65
CA ASN A 264 -19.05 -4.83 0.03
C ASN A 264 -18.62 -5.24 1.43
N ARG A 265 -17.32 -5.44 1.65
CA ARG A 265 -16.75 -5.81 2.95
C ARG A 265 -16.64 -4.59 3.87
N SER A 266 -16.03 -3.52 3.39
CA SER A 266 -15.79 -2.31 4.19
C SER A 266 -17.04 -1.51 4.49
N TYR A 267 -18.10 -1.68 3.69
CA TYR A 267 -19.38 -0.99 3.84
C TYR A 267 -20.56 -1.96 3.65
N PRO A 268 -20.77 -2.92 4.58
CA PRO A 268 -21.79 -3.96 4.40
C PRO A 268 -23.21 -3.40 4.28
N GLY A 269 -23.46 -2.19 4.80
CA GLY A 269 -24.74 -1.50 4.64
C GLY A 269 -25.05 -1.04 3.21
N ALA A 270 -24.04 -0.97 2.34
CA ALA A 270 -24.25 -0.64 0.92
C ALA A 270 -24.76 -1.83 0.11
N ASP A 271 -24.63 -3.08 0.62
CA ASP A 271 -25.08 -4.33 0.01
C ASP A 271 -24.85 -4.39 -1.52
N VAL A 272 -23.56 -4.31 -1.89
CA VAL A 272 -23.10 -4.28 -3.29
C VAL A 272 -23.71 -5.42 -4.11
N ALA A 273 -23.89 -6.60 -3.48
CA ALA A 273 -24.34 -7.82 -4.15
C ALA A 273 -25.74 -7.69 -4.76
N GLN A 274 -26.63 -6.83 -4.21
CA GLN A 274 -27.98 -6.62 -4.74
C GLN A 274 -28.01 -5.96 -6.12
N TYR A 275 -26.95 -5.19 -6.45
CA TYR A 275 -26.81 -4.46 -7.70
C TYR A 275 -26.13 -5.29 -8.81
N LEU A 276 -25.69 -6.52 -8.48
CA LEU A 276 -25.02 -7.41 -9.39
C LEU A 276 -25.97 -8.46 -9.97
N ASN A 277 -25.75 -8.83 -11.23
CA ASN A 277 -26.37 -9.99 -11.84
C ASN A 277 -25.76 -11.30 -11.30
N GLU A 278 -26.20 -12.46 -11.80
CA GLU A 278 -25.71 -13.77 -11.34
C GLU A 278 -24.21 -13.94 -11.57
N SER A 279 -23.69 -13.50 -12.73
CA SER A 279 -22.26 -13.55 -13.03
C SER A 279 -21.44 -12.68 -12.07
N GLY A 280 -21.89 -11.44 -11.84
CA GLY A 280 -21.26 -10.51 -10.90
C GLY A 280 -21.21 -11.04 -9.47
N ARG A 281 -22.30 -11.63 -8.98
CA ARG A 281 -22.33 -12.28 -7.65
C ARG A 281 -21.41 -13.49 -7.59
N GLY A 282 -21.34 -14.28 -8.67
CA GLY A 282 -20.41 -15.41 -8.79
C GLY A 282 -18.94 -14.95 -8.70
N MET A 283 -18.56 -13.90 -9.43
CA MET A 283 -17.21 -13.34 -9.40
C MET A 283 -16.89 -12.74 -8.01
N LEU A 284 -17.82 -12.00 -7.40
CA LEU A 284 -17.68 -11.46 -6.06
C LEU A 284 -17.38 -12.58 -5.04
N ALA A 285 -18.07 -13.72 -5.16
CA ALA A 285 -17.87 -14.87 -4.27
C ALA A 285 -16.53 -15.58 -4.52
N ALA A 286 -16.10 -15.68 -5.78
CA ALA A 286 -14.85 -16.33 -6.16
C ALA A 286 -13.61 -15.54 -5.73
N SER A 287 -13.68 -14.20 -5.80
CA SER A 287 -12.54 -13.29 -5.60
C SER A 287 -12.37 -12.79 -4.15
N ARG A 288 -12.91 -13.50 -3.16
CA ARG A 288 -12.90 -13.05 -1.74
C ARG A 288 -11.51 -12.98 -1.09
N ALA A 289 -10.50 -13.58 -1.69
CA ALA A 289 -9.13 -13.63 -1.19
C ALA A 289 -8.11 -13.21 -2.26
N ASP A 290 -8.56 -12.53 -3.31
CA ASP A 290 -7.71 -12.11 -4.40
C ASP A 290 -6.96 -10.80 -4.06
N CYS A 291 -5.72 -10.71 -4.55
CA CYS A 291 -5.06 -9.44 -4.75
C CYS A 291 -5.48 -8.86 -6.10
N LEU A 292 -5.25 -7.59 -6.32
CA LEU A 292 -5.62 -6.91 -7.56
C LEU A 292 -5.09 -7.63 -8.80
N LEU A 293 -3.82 -8.07 -8.77
CA LEU A 293 -3.21 -8.78 -9.89
C LEU A 293 -3.83 -10.15 -10.15
N ASP A 294 -4.27 -10.89 -9.11
CA ASP A 294 -4.98 -12.16 -9.29
C ASP A 294 -6.22 -11.95 -10.16
N ALA A 295 -7.05 -10.98 -9.80
CA ALA A 295 -8.29 -10.69 -10.51
C ALA A 295 -8.04 -10.05 -11.89
N ALA A 296 -7.02 -9.20 -12.04
CA ALA A 296 -6.64 -8.63 -13.34
C ALA A 296 -6.25 -9.75 -14.33
N ILE A 297 -5.54 -10.78 -13.87
CA ILE A 297 -5.17 -11.94 -14.69
C ILE A 297 -6.36 -12.85 -14.93
N ALA A 298 -7.22 -13.07 -13.93
CA ALA A 298 -8.37 -13.95 -14.04
C ALA A 298 -9.47 -13.39 -14.97
N TYR A 299 -9.65 -12.07 -14.98
CA TYR A 299 -10.71 -11.39 -15.72
C TYR A 299 -10.18 -10.20 -16.54
N PRO A 300 -9.25 -10.42 -17.48
CA PRO A 300 -8.74 -9.35 -18.35
C PRO A 300 -9.88 -8.83 -19.24
N PHE A 301 -9.85 -7.54 -19.54
CA PHE A 301 -10.83 -6.86 -20.39
C PHE A 301 -12.28 -6.94 -19.90
N LEU A 302 -12.50 -7.24 -18.61
CA LEU A 302 -13.83 -7.25 -18.04
C LEU A 302 -14.43 -5.84 -18.07
N ASP A 303 -15.61 -5.72 -18.66
CA ASP A 303 -16.44 -4.52 -18.56
C ASP A 303 -17.30 -4.61 -17.29
N ALA A 304 -17.09 -3.69 -16.36
CA ALA A 304 -17.83 -3.67 -15.09
C ALA A 304 -19.35 -3.55 -15.30
N ALA A 305 -19.81 -2.90 -16.39
CA ALA A 305 -21.22 -2.82 -16.73
C ALA A 305 -21.84 -4.19 -17.04
N ALA A 306 -21.04 -5.16 -17.50
CA ALA A 306 -21.52 -6.53 -17.72
C ALA A 306 -21.89 -7.27 -16.42
N LEU A 307 -21.48 -6.76 -15.26
CA LEU A 307 -21.77 -7.34 -13.94
C LEU A 307 -23.07 -6.77 -13.33
N GLU A 308 -23.63 -5.72 -13.90
CA GLU A 308 -24.80 -5.02 -13.38
C GLU A 308 -26.09 -5.87 -13.47
N ALA A 309 -26.95 -5.80 -12.45
CA ALA A 309 -28.25 -6.47 -12.44
C ALA A 309 -29.23 -5.83 -13.45
N TRP A 310 -29.10 -4.51 -13.66
CA TRP A 310 -29.77 -3.72 -14.70
C TRP A 310 -28.86 -2.54 -15.05
N PRO A 311 -29.02 -1.94 -16.24
CA PRO A 311 -28.17 -0.84 -16.66
C PRO A 311 -28.12 0.30 -15.64
N GLY A 312 -26.90 0.66 -15.19
CA GLY A 312 -26.67 1.71 -14.20
C GLY A 312 -26.96 1.31 -12.76
N SER A 313 -27.15 0.03 -12.45
CA SER A 313 -27.39 -0.42 -11.07
C SER A 313 -26.24 -0.14 -10.13
N ILE A 314 -25.01 -0.13 -10.64
CA ILE A 314 -23.79 0.22 -9.88
C ILE A 314 -23.48 1.70 -10.06
N THR A 315 -23.33 2.14 -11.32
CA THR A 315 -22.78 3.46 -11.68
C THR A 315 -23.72 4.63 -11.33
N ASN A 316 -25.04 4.41 -11.33
CA ASN A 316 -26.04 5.44 -11.00
C ASN A 316 -26.60 5.29 -9.57
N ASN A 317 -26.00 4.44 -8.74
CA ASN A 317 -26.51 4.18 -7.40
C ASN A 317 -25.99 5.20 -6.38
N THR A 318 -26.91 5.93 -5.73
CA THR A 318 -26.57 6.98 -4.77
C THR A 318 -25.90 6.44 -3.50
N GLU A 319 -26.25 5.25 -3.03
CA GLU A 319 -25.63 4.66 -1.83
C GLU A 319 -24.20 4.17 -2.13
N LEU A 320 -24.00 3.52 -3.27
CA LEU A 320 -22.66 3.13 -3.71
C LEU A 320 -21.78 4.36 -3.97
N SER A 321 -22.32 5.39 -4.64
CA SER A 321 -21.60 6.65 -4.86
C SER A 321 -21.16 7.31 -3.54
N LYS A 322 -21.97 7.26 -2.48
CA LYS A 322 -21.59 7.78 -1.17
C LYS A 322 -20.36 7.06 -0.60
N VAL A 323 -20.35 5.72 -0.60
CA VAL A 323 -19.21 4.96 -0.03
C VAL A 323 -17.97 5.09 -0.89
N VAL A 324 -18.11 5.13 -2.22
CA VAL A 324 -16.99 5.42 -3.14
C VAL A 324 -16.39 6.80 -2.87
N ARG A 325 -17.21 7.83 -2.65
CA ARG A 325 -16.76 9.17 -2.29
C ARG A 325 -16.08 9.22 -0.90
N MET A 326 -16.56 8.42 0.06
CA MET A 326 -15.90 8.29 1.37
C MET A 326 -14.50 7.67 1.25
N ALA A 327 -14.28 6.78 0.30
CA ALA A 327 -12.99 6.18 0.01
C ALA A 327 -12.09 7.07 -0.88
N SER A 328 -12.59 8.17 -1.43
CA SER A 328 -11.86 9.07 -2.36
C SER A 328 -11.29 10.28 -1.61
N PRO A 329 -9.96 10.48 -1.57
CA PRO A 329 -9.34 11.65 -0.93
C PRO A 329 -9.88 13.00 -1.43
N LEU A 330 -10.25 13.06 -2.72
CA LEU A 330 -10.80 14.27 -3.34
C LEU A 330 -12.08 14.76 -2.63
N PHE A 331 -12.94 13.85 -2.20
CA PHE A 331 -14.25 14.18 -1.64
C PHE A 331 -14.32 14.11 -0.10
N ARG A 332 -13.31 13.51 0.54
CA ARG A 332 -13.27 13.49 2.02
C ARG A 332 -13.07 14.87 2.59
N PRO A 333 -13.60 15.14 3.81
CA PRO A 333 -13.28 16.38 4.53
C PRO A 333 -11.82 16.41 4.98
N GLY A 334 -11.33 17.61 5.27
CA GLY A 334 -9.97 17.82 5.75
C GLY A 334 -8.93 17.93 4.64
N VAL A 335 -7.77 18.39 5.03
CA VAL A 335 -6.57 18.54 4.20
C VAL A 335 -5.34 18.26 5.06
N PRO A 336 -4.21 17.83 4.49
CA PRO A 336 -2.96 17.70 5.23
C PRO A 336 -2.54 19.02 5.89
N ALA A 337 -2.01 18.94 7.11
CA ALA A 337 -1.49 20.10 7.84
C ALA A 337 -0.02 20.44 7.49
N VAL A 338 0.56 19.72 6.54
CA VAL A 338 1.97 19.81 6.13
C VAL A 338 2.07 19.87 4.61
N PRO A 339 3.22 20.32 4.06
CA PRO A 339 3.43 20.34 2.62
C PRO A 339 3.24 18.98 1.96
N VAL A 340 2.72 18.99 0.72
CA VAL A 340 2.41 17.80 -0.07
C VAL A 340 3.12 17.85 -1.42
N LEU A 341 3.73 16.73 -1.80
CA LEU A 341 4.11 16.44 -3.18
C LEU A 341 3.03 15.54 -3.80
N LEU A 342 2.58 15.88 -5.00
CA LEU A 342 1.92 14.96 -5.92
C LEU A 342 2.82 14.79 -7.14
N HIS A 343 3.16 13.56 -7.52
CA HIS A 343 3.81 13.25 -8.79
C HIS A 343 2.97 12.23 -9.56
N HIS A 344 2.78 12.49 -10.87
CA HIS A 344 1.77 11.74 -11.62
C HIS A 344 2.10 11.74 -13.12
N ALA A 345 1.89 10.60 -13.80
CA ALA A 345 1.99 10.55 -15.25
C ALA A 345 0.77 11.24 -15.90
N VAL A 346 1.02 12.05 -16.94
CA VAL A 346 -0.10 12.70 -17.66
C VAL A 346 -0.97 11.66 -18.37
N ALA A 347 -0.39 10.55 -18.82
CA ALA A 347 -1.07 9.47 -19.52
C ALA A 347 -1.38 8.27 -18.59
N ASP A 348 -1.59 8.52 -17.30
CA ASP A 348 -1.99 7.48 -16.34
C ASP A 348 -3.35 6.91 -16.74
N GLU A 349 -3.37 5.62 -17.10
CA GLU A 349 -4.54 4.93 -17.61
C GLU A 349 -5.46 4.40 -16.50
N PHE A 350 -4.95 4.31 -15.25
CA PHE A 350 -5.71 3.79 -14.11
C PHE A 350 -6.22 4.91 -13.21
N ALA A 351 -5.37 5.85 -12.86
CA ALA A 351 -5.71 6.98 -12.00
C ALA A 351 -5.65 8.29 -12.82
N PRO A 352 -6.75 8.78 -13.37
CA PRO A 352 -6.74 9.93 -14.27
C PRO A 352 -6.09 11.16 -13.64
N ILE A 353 -5.14 11.80 -14.36
CA ILE A 353 -4.38 12.97 -13.91
C ILE A 353 -5.29 14.12 -13.46
N ASP A 354 -6.48 14.27 -14.05
CA ASP A 354 -7.42 15.33 -13.68
C ASP A 354 -7.93 15.20 -12.25
N SER A 355 -8.05 13.96 -11.73
CA SER A 355 -8.38 13.71 -10.33
C SER A 355 -7.26 14.18 -9.39
N ALA A 356 -6.00 13.95 -9.76
CA ALA A 356 -4.83 14.43 -9.02
C ALA A 356 -4.73 15.96 -9.05
N ARG A 357 -4.99 16.60 -10.21
CA ARG A 357 -5.07 18.06 -10.35
C ARG A 357 -6.17 18.65 -9.46
N ALA A 358 -7.35 18.04 -9.45
CA ALA A 358 -8.46 18.45 -8.61
C ALA A 358 -8.12 18.35 -7.12
N LEU A 359 -7.44 17.29 -6.70
CA LEU A 359 -6.99 17.12 -5.32
C LEU A 359 -5.93 18.17 -4.95
N ALA A 360 -4.97 18.44 -5.84
CA ALA A 360 -4.00 19.51 -5.66
C ALA A 360 -4.70 20.87 -5.50
N GLY A 361 -5.68 21.18 -6.35
CA GLY A 361 -6.51 22.38 -6.26
C GLY A 361 -7.24 22.50 -4.93
N LYS A 362 -7.83 21.40 -4.44
CA LYS A 362 -8.47 21.36 -3.11
C LYS A 362 -7.50 21.73 -2.00
N TYR A 363 -6.29 21.16 -2.00
CA TYR A 363 -5.28 21.43 -0.99
C TYR A 363 -4.76 22.86 -1.08
N CYS A 364 -4.49 23.35 -2.30
CA CYS A 364 -4.09 24.73 -2.55
C CYS A 364 -5.12 25.74 -2.05
N ALA A 365 -6.40 25.51 -2.33
CA ALA A 365 -7.51 26.36 -1.88
C ALA A 365 -7.61 26.45 -0.36
N ALA A 366 -7.15 25.42 0.35
CA ALA A 366 -7.09 25.38 1.81
C ALA A 366 -5.77 25.94 2.37
N GLY A 367 -4.86 26.44 1.54
CA GLY A 367 -3.58 27.02 1.96
C GLY A 367 -2.46 26.01 2.21
N VAL A 368 -2.63 24.73 1.84
CA VAL A 368 -1.57 23.72 1.94
C VAL A 368 -0.53 24.00 0.84
N PRO A 369 0.78 24.06 1.14
CA PRO A 369 1.81 24.12 0.11
C PRO A 369 1.82 22.80 -0.70
N VAL A 370 1.51 22.87 -1.98
CA VAL A 370 1.51 21.71 -2.88
C VAL A 370 2.58 21.87 -3.95
N GLN A 371 3.37 20.81 -4.13
CA GLN A 371 4.21 20.64 -5.31
C GLN A 371 3.56 19.59 -6.21
N LEU A 372 2.96 20.00 -7.32
CA LEU A 372 2.46 19.10 -8.35
C LEU A 372 3.51 18.94 -9.43
N VAL A 373 3.91 17.69 -9.71
CA VAL A 373 4.85 17.29 -10.75
C VAL A 373 4.11 16.38 -11.72
N GLU A 374 3.89 16.85 -12.93
CA GLU A 374 3.26 16.10 -14.01
C GLU A 374 4.33 15.57 -14.96
N ASN A 375 4.41 14.25 -15.11
CA ASN A 375 5.34 13.61 -16.02
C ASN A 375 4.67 13.38 -17.37
N PRO A 376 5.17 14.00 -18.45
CA PRO A 376 4.56 13.89 -19.78
C PRO A 376 4.86 12.55 -20.46
N VAL A 377 5.74 11.74 -19.88
CA VAL A 377 6.20 10.47 -20.44
C VAL A 377 5.91 9.37 -19.43
N GLY A 378 5.39 8.24 -19.93
CA GLY A 378 5.06 7.09 -19.12
C GLY A 378 3.57 6.97 -18.84
N GLU A 379 3.22 5.91 -18.15
CA GLU A 379 1.88 5.50 -17.72
C GLU A 379 1.93 5.15 -16.22
N HIS A 380 0.86 4.60 -15.67
CA HIS A 380 0.76 4.34 -14.23
C HIS A 380 1.97 3.55 -13.67
N GLY A 381 2.32 2.41 -14.29
CA GLY A 381 3.41 1.56 -13.81
C GLY A 381 4.78 2.22 -13.91
N THR A 382 5.05 2.89 -15.03
CA THR A 382 6.34 3.57 -15.29
C THR A 382 6.56 4.76 -14.34
N GLU A 383 5.49 5.50 -14.01
CA GLU A 383 5.55 6.63 -13.09
C GLU A 383 6.03 6.20 -11.69
N GLY A 384 5.67 5.00 -11.23
CA GLY A 384 6.19 4.45 -9.98
C GLY A 384 7.71 4.37 -9.93
N VAL A 385 8.36 4.17 -11.09
CA VAL A 385 9.83 4.13 -11.21
C VAL A 385 10.41 5.52 -11.45
N VAL A 386 9.84 6.28 -12.39
CA VAL A 386 10.36 7.61 -12.79
C VAL A 386 10.19 8.63 -11.66
N GLY A 387 9.04 8.61 -10.99
CA GLY A 387 8.73 9.51 -9.88
C GLY A 387 9.46 9.22 -8.57
N LEU A 388 10.10 8.04 -8.45
CA LEU A 388 10.81 7.60 -7.25
C LEU A 388 11.83 8.63 -6.74
N SER A 389 12.69 9.14 -7.63
CA SER A 389 13.71 10.13 -7.25
C SER A 389 13.09 11.46 -6.81
N THR A 390 11.96 11.84 -7.40
CA THR A 390 11.21 13.05 -7.05
C THR A 390 10.67 12.94 -5.63
N ALA A 391 10.02 11.83 -5.30
CA ALA A 391 9.46 11.57 -3.96
C ALA A 391 10.55 11.56 -2.88
N VAL A 392 11.65 10.85 -3.14
CA VAL A 392 12.76 10.75 -2.17
C VAL A 392 13.44 12.09 -1.97
N THR A 393 13.73 12.83 -3.04
CA THR A 393 14.35 14.18 -2.94
C THR A 393 13.44 15.12 -2.15
N TYR A 394 12.15 15.11 -2.46
CA TYR A 394 11.18 15.91 -1.73
C TYR A 394 11.17 15.58 -0.23
N LEU A 395 11.07 14.31 0.15
CA LEU A 395 11.05 13.90 1.56
C LEU A 395 12.37 14.23 2.27
N ALA A 396 13.51 14.03 1.61
CA ALA A 396 14.81 14.42 2.16
C ALA A 396 14.88 15.93 2.49
N ASP A 397 14.32 16.77 1.62
CA ASP A 397 14.21 18.21 1.86
C ASP A 397 13.28 18.55 3.03
N ARG A 398 12.17 17.80 3.20
CA ARG A 398 11.28 17.95 4.38
C ARG A 398 11.97 17.55 5.66
N PHE A 399 12.70 16.44 5.66
CA PHE A 399 13.47 15.99 6.82
C PHE A 399 14.61 16.96 7.19
N ALA A 400 15.16 17.64 6.20
CA ALA A 400 16.15 18.71 6.40
C ALA A 400 15.52 20.08 6.74
N ALA A 401 14.21 20.15 6.96
CA ALA A 401 13.44 21.37 7.23
C ALA A 401 13.65 22.50 6.18
N LYS A 402 13.98 22.14 4.93
CA LYS A 402 14.08 23.12 3.85
C LYS A 402 12.69 23.65 3.47
N PRO A 403 12.54 24.86 2.92
CA PRO A 403 11.26 25.35 2.43
C PRO A 403 10.65 24.44 1.35
N ALA A 404 9.33 24.20 1.41
CA ALA A 404 8.64 23.41 0.41
C ALA A 404 8.48 24.20 -0.89
N ALA A 405 8.70 23.54 -2.04
CA ALA A 405 8.24 24.07 -3.31
C ALA A 405 6.70 24.16 -3.31
N ASN A 406 6.17 25.18 -3.99
CA ASN A 406 4.73 25.42 -4.03
C ASN A 406 4.31 25.82 -5.45
N THR A 407 3.46 25.01 -6.07
CA THR A 407 2.92 25.26 -7.43
C THR A 407 1.49 25.80 -7.41
N CYS A 408 0.91 26.08 -6.23
CA CYS A 408 -0.48 26.51 -6.10
C CYS A 408 -0.84 27.77 -6.89
N SER A 409 0.10 28.69 -7.05
CA SER A 409 -0.12 29.94 -7.82
C SER A 409 -0.23 29.73 -9.33
N ASN A 410 0.18 28.57 -9.85
CA ASN A 410 0.22 28.28 -11.29
C ASN A 410 -1.07 27.56 -11.77
N ASN A 411 -1.96 27.17 -10.87
CA ASN A 411 -3.18 26.41 -11.19
C ASN A 411 -4.43 27.29 -11.35
N GLY A 412 -4.30 28.61 -11.48
CA GLY A 412 -5.38 29.60 -11.53
C GLY A 412 -5.48 30.35 -12.86
N SER A 413 -5.04 29.78 -13.99
CA SER A 413 -5.24 30.38 -15.31
C SER A 413 -5.73 29.37 -16.33
#